data_d0967ee8d0bf8f2eebce80a26c46acdb
#
_entry.id   d0967ee8d0bf8f2eebce80a26c46acdb
#
_cell.length_a   1.000
_cell.length_b   1.000
_cell.length_c   1.000
_cell.angle_alpha   90.00
_cell.angle_beta   90.00
_cell.angle_gamma   90.00
#
_symmetry.space_group_name_H-M   'P 1'
#
loop_
_entity.id
_entity.type
_entity.pdbx_description
1 polymer ?
#
loop_
_entity_poly.entity_id
_entity_poly.type
_entity_poly.pdbx_seq_one_letter_code
_entity_poly.pdbx_strand_id
1 'polypeptide(L)'
;MLKLSLFARVGLLVGIAGASAQVFATGMWMPRSWISERGEPLVAAPEFFWELEVKRLAAEQEAPEELVPAPYPEDSTDQEAFEGYRQAFTARVDIEEFEAAIKAGLVKTADQAKALQAHRHARQKLSGIAKGDAEATAADEVPGEFSDYHAGALAMDSDNAKARSAWEALLLRPAEERKYRSTWAAYMLGKLALGEKKYDEAVKRFQETRKLAKDGFADGLGLAAESYGWEALAEMESGHAAQSARLYLTQLSLGDVSAVVSLKYLVPDRDSSPYSNEDPVKVSPAVGTAYAVDSTEAALAKAAADPVLRRLVTAHVLAVGVGSTWDNDSGVSKPDPARQARWLTAIAKTGVKSTPDAEYLGWVAYSMGKYEDAGRWLKLSEGTSPAARWLKAKLARRAGD
;
A
#
# COMPACT_ATOMS: atom_id res chain seq x y z
N MET A 1 -25.84 24.01 -16.48
CA MET A 1 -25.19 22.82 -17.06
C MET A 1 -23.80 23.22 -17.56
N LEU A 2 -22.79 23.18 -16.67
CA LEU A 2 -21.41 23.42 -17.06
C LEU A 2 -20.82 22.08 -17.55
N LYS A 3 -20.47 22.06 -18.84
CA LYS A 3 -19.64 20.97 -19.40
C LYS A 3 -18.22 21.14 -18.84
N LEU A 4 -17.86 20.36 -17.83
CA LEU A 4 -16.46 20.20 -17.45
C LEU A 4 -15.72 19.62 -18.66
N SER A 5 -14.66 20.30 -19.09
CA SER A 5 -13.85 19.93 -20.23
C SER A 5 -13.16 18.58 -20.01
N LEU A 6 -12.99 17.85 -21.10
CA LEU A 6 -12.32 16.53 -21.15
C LEU A 6 -10.91 16.56 -20.50
N PHE A 7 -10.26 17.71 -20.45
CA PHE A 7 -8.93 17.95 -19.88
C PHE A 7 -8.88 17.87 -18.33
N ALA A 8 -9.98 18.18 -17.64
CA ALA A 8 -10.08 18.00 -16.20
C ALA A 8 -10.16 16.52 -15.80
N ARG A 9 -10.54 15.64 -16.73
CA ARG A 9 -10.64 14.19 -16.52
C ARG A 9 -9.30 13.47 -16.73
N VAL A 10 -8.47 13.93 -17.66
CA VAL A 10 -7.16 13.32 -17.96
C VAL A 10 -6.12 13.65 -16.89
N GLY A 11 -6.10 14.87 -16.38
CA GLY A 11 -5.27 15.25 -15.22
C GLY A 11 -5.66 14.50 -13.94
N LEU A 12 -6.96 14.17 -13.82
CA LEU A 12 -7.48 13.42 -12.68
C LEU A 12 -7.13 11.91 -12.77
N LEU A 13 -7.00 11.32 -13.94
CA LEU A 13 -6.81 9.87 -14.12
C LEU A 13 -5.35 9.44 -14.12
N VAL A 14 -4.40 10.24 -14.59
CA VAL A 14 -2.96 10.02 -14.33
C VAL A 14 -2.65 10.28 -12.85
N GLY A 15 -3.34 11.23 -12.23
CA GLY A 15 -3.42 11.41 -10.79
C GLY A 15 -4.09 10.21 -10.07
N ILE A 16 -5.11 9.56 -10.65
CA ILE A 16 -5.84 8.45 -10.01
C ILE A 16 -5.07 7.12 -10.10
N ALA A 17 -4.27 6.87 -11.12
CA ALA A 17 -3.39 5.70 -11.10
C ALA A 17 -2.21 5.86 -10.12
N GLY A 18 -1.72 7.08 -9.90
CA GLY A 18 -0.86 7.45 -8.76
C GLY A 18 -1.64 7.73 -7.48
N ALA A 19 -2.86 8.29 -7.57
CA ALA A 19 -3.70 8.63 -6.44
C ALA A 19 -4.45 7.44 -5.83
N SER A 20 -4.61 6.31 -6.49
CA SER A 20 -5.16 5.13 -5.79
C SER A 20 -4.17 4.58 -4.76
N ALA A 21 -2.86 4.57 -5.01
CA ALA A 21 -1.88 4.33 -3.95
C ALA A 21 -1.82 5.50 -2.96
N GLN A 22 -2.05 6.74 -3.41
CA GLN A 22 -2.04 7.92 -2.57
C GLN A 22 -3.33 8.15 -1.78
N VAL A 23 -4.49 7.77 -2.29
CA VAL A 23 -5.73 7.77 -1.47
C VAL A 23 -5.58 6.80 -0.31
N PHE A 24 -4.84 5.72 -0.49
CA PHE A 24 -4.44 4.83 0.60
C PHE A 24 -3.23 5.37 1.40
N ALA A 25 -2.36 6.18 0.79
CA ALA A 25 -1.21 6.81 1.44
C ALA A 25 -1.52 8.18 2.09
N THR A 26 -2.58 8.86 1.67
CA THR A 26 -3.08 10.08 2.33
C THR A 26 -3.99 9.77 3.50
N GLY A 27 -3.66 8.74 4.28
CA GLY A 27 -4.16 8.64 5.63
C GLY A 27 -3.82 9.94 6.32
N MET A 28 -4.82 10.83 6.35
CA MET A 28 -4.72 12.11 7.02
C MET A 28 -4.09 11.93 8.40
N TRP A 29 -3.00 12.67 8.63
CA TRP A 29 -2.57 13.02 9.98
C TRP A 29 -2.27 11.84 10.91
N MET A 30 -1.25 11.06 10.58
CA MET A 30 -0.46 10.43 11.63
C MET A 30 0.70 11.37 11.94
N PRO A 31 0.74 12.00 13.10
CA PRO A 31 1.93 12.73 13.51
C PRO A 31 3.06 11.72 13.61
N ARG A 32 4.01 11.74 12.70
CA ARG A 32 5.24 10.94 12.75
C ARG A 32 5.98 11.11 14.09
N SER A 33 5.85 12.29 14.68
CA SER A 33 6.43 12.68 15.95
C SER A 33 6.12 11.74 17.12
N TRP A 34 5.00 11.04 17.10
CA TRP A 34 4.57 10.24 18.23
C TRP A 34 5.33 8.92 18.41
N ILE A 35 5.93 8.39 17.35
CA ILE A 35 6.65 7.11 17.38
C ILE A 35 8.15 7.31 17.22
N SER A 36 8.58 8.27 16.41
CA SER A 36 10.00 8.51 16.14
C SER A 36 10.68 9.36 17.22
N GLU A 37 9.94 10.29 17.85
CA GLU A 37 10.54 11.27 18.76
C GLU A 37 10.55 10.86 20.25
N ARG A 38 9.67 9.93 20.64
CA ARG A 38 9.62 9.46 22.02
C ARG A 38 10.04 8.01 22.10
N GLY A 39 11.28 7.68 22.13
CA GLY A 39 11.84 6.33 22.22
C GLY A 39 11.25 5.38 23.28
N GLU A 40 10.04 5.66 23.78
CA GLU A 40 9.30 4.91 24.78
C GLU A 40 7.87 4.53 24.32
N PRO A 41 7.70 3.85 23.16
CA PRO A 41 6.36 3.39 22.74
C PRO A 41 5.73 2.37 23.70
N LEU A 42 6.51 1.88 24.67
CA LEU A 42 6.10 0.82 25.61
C LEU A 42 5.40 1.33 26.85
N VAL A 43 5.52 2.62 27.15
CA VAL A 43 4.76 3.28 28.23
C VAL A 43 3.45 3.84 27.69
N ALA A 44 3.33 3.95 26.37
CA ALA A 44 2.10 4.37 25.73
C ALA A 44 1.00 3.36 26.02
N ALA A 45 -0.17 3.89 26.33
CA ALA A 45 -1.38 3.13 26.51
C ALA A 45 -1.65 2.20 25.31
N PRO A 46 -2.48 1.16 25.45
CA PRO A 46 -2.84 0.23 24.37
C PRO A 46 -3.33 0.91 23.09
N GLU A 47 -3.73 2.17 23.17
CA GLU A 47 -4.16 3.01 22.05
C GLU A 47 -3.12 3.20 20.94
N PHE A 48 -1.83 3.04 21.25
CA PHE A 48 -0.74 3.11 20.25
C PHE A 48 -0.30 1.74 19.76
N PHE A 49 -0.96 0.71 20.18
CA PHE A 49 -0.58 -0.66 19.92
C PHE A 49 -0.61 -1.02 18.43
N TRP A 50 -1.49 -0.40 17.64
CA TRP A 50 -1.58 -0.65 16.20
C TRP A 50 -0.23 -0.51 15.49
N GLU A 51 0.40 0.64 15.61
CA GLU A 51 1.65 0.91 14.89
C GLU A 51 2.82 0.07 15.39
N LEU A 52 2.84 -0.18 16.71
CA LEU A 52 3.83 -1.05 17.31
C LEU A 52 3.70 -2.47 16.76
N GLU A 53 2.50 -3.00 16.68
CA GLU A 53 2.26 -4.36 16.21
C GLU A 53 2.49 -4.50 14.71
N VAL A 54 2.08 -3.51 13.92
CA VAL A 54 2.38 -3.47 12.49
C VAL A 54 3.89 -3.47 12.22
N LYS A 55 4.67 -2.69 12.98
CA LYS A 55 6.13 -2.71 12.90
C LYS A 55 6.74 -4.05 13.30
N ARG A 56 6.22 -4.69 14.34
CA ARG A 56 6.67 -6.03 14.76
C ARG A 56 6.37 -7.06 13.68
N LEU A 57 5.15 -7.06 13.15
CA LEU A 57 4.76 -7.97 12.07
C LEU A 57 5.61 -7.76 10.82
N ALA A 58 5.93 -6.51 10.47
CA ALA A 58 6.82 -6.21 9.36
C ALA A 58 8.25 -6.71 9.61
N ALA A 59 8.77 -6.57 10.83
CA ALA A 59 10.09 -7.09 11.20
C ALA A 59 10.17 -8.62 11.19
N GLU A 60 9.04 -9.33 11.26
CA GLU A 60 8.96 -10.77 11.13
C GLU A 60 8.94 -11.22 9.66
N GLN A 61 8.78 -10.28 8.69
CA GLN A 61 8.84 -10.61 7.28
C GLN A 61 10.29 -10.69 6.82
N GLU A 62 10.59 -11.70 6.01
CA GLU A 62 11.86 -11.76 5.29
C GLU A 62 11.81 -10.72 4.16
N ALA A 63 12.40 -9.54 4.41
CA ALA A 63 12.53 -8.54 3.36
C ALA A 63 13.43 -9.10 2.25
N PRO A 64 13.03 -9.04 0.98
CA PRO A 64 13.91 -9.42 -0.11
C PRO A 64 15.04 -8.39 -0.26
N GLU A 65 16.22 -8.70 0.28
CA GLU A 65 17.40 -7.82 0.35
C GLU A 65 17.84 -7.24 -1.01
N GLU A 66 17.43 -7.89 -2.10
CA GLU A 66 17.81 -7.51 -3.46
C GLU A 66 16.96 -6.36 -4.04
N LEU A 67 15.85 -6.00 -3.41
CA LEU A 67 14.92 -4.99 -3.91
C LEU A 67 15.12 -3.66 -3.18
N VAL A 68 15.37 -2.62 -3.95
CA VAL A 68 15.58 -1.27 -3.42
C VAL A 68 14.34 -0.42 -3.71
N PRO A 69 13.63 0.07 -2.71
CA PRO A 69 12.51 0.98 -2.93
C PRO A 69 13.00 2.33 -3.49
N ALA A 70 12.10 3.05 -4.15
CA ALA A 70 12.39 4.40 -4.61
C ALA A 70 12.77 5.30 -3.41
N PRO A 71 13.78 6.17 -3.55
CA PRO A 71 14.21 7.07 -2.48
C PRO A 71 13.26 8.27 -2.37
N TYR A 72 11.99 8.03 -2.01
CA TYR A 72 11.05 9.12 -1.78
C TYR A 72 11.36 9.86 -0.47
N PRO A 73 11.21 11.19 -0.44
CA PRO A 73 11.41 11.93 0.78
C PRO A 73 10.39 11.50 1.84
N GLU A 74 10.90 11.17 3.01
CA GLU A 74 10.06 10.68 4.11
C GLU A 74 9.09 11.75 4.64
N ASP A 75 9.36 13.04 4.50
CA ASP A 75 8.69 14.15 5.19
C ASP A 75 7.77 14.99 4.32
N SER A 76 7.35 14.51 3.17
CA SER A 76 6.42 15.29 2.35
C SER A 76 5.01 15.22 2.92
N THR A 77 4.69 16.18 3.79
CA THR A 77 3.31 16.46 4.24
C THR A 77 2.54 17.24 3.17
N ASP A 78 3.23 17.79 2.19
CA ASP A 78 2.69 18.50 1.04
C ASP A 78 2.57 17.57 -0.14
N GLN A 79 1.33 17.22 -0.50
CA GLN A 79 1.02 16.29 -1.58
C GLN A 79 1.49 16.82 -2.94
N GLU A 80 1.40 18.13 -3.19
CA GLU A 80 1.82 18.73 -4.45
C GLU A 80 3.35 18.68 -4.59
N ALA A 81 4.08 18.98 -3.52
CA ALA A 81 5.53 18.87 -3.48
C ALA A 81 6.00 17.42 -3.67
N PHE A 82 5.31 16.45 -3.04
CA PHE A 82 5.61 15.02 -3.21
C PHE A 82 5.37 14.54 -4.65
N GLU A 83 4.23 14.92 -5.25
CA GLU A 83 3.94 14.57 -6.64
C GLU A 83 4.94 15.20 -7.61
N GLY A 84 5.29 16.46 -7.39
CA GLY A 84 6.34 17.14 -8.15
C GLY A 84 7.71 16.42 -8.05
N TYR A 85 8.10 16.01 -6.85
CA TYR A 85 9.32 15.23 -6.64
C TYR A 85 9.27 13.90 -7.38
N ARG A 86 8.16 13.16 -7.27
CA ARG A 86 7.96 11.86 -7.92
C ARG A 86 8.04 11.97 -9.45
N GLN A 87 7.43 12.99 -10.03
CA GLN A 87 7.50 13.25 -11.46
C GLN A 87 8.93 13.58 -11.91
N ALA A 88 9.64 14.44 -11.17
CA ALA A 88 11.01 14.81 -11.46
C ALA A 88 11.96 13.61 -11.33
N PHE A 89 11.81 12.81 -10.28
CA PHE A 89 12.58 11.57 -10.07
C PHE A 89 12.35 10.58 -11.22
N THR A 90 11.09 10.33 -11.59
CA THR A 90 10.75 9.44 -12.70
C THR A 90 11.34 9.93 -14.02
N ALA A 91 11.26 11.24 -14.29
CA ALA A 91 11.82 11.82 -15.52
C ALA A 91 13.36 11.70 -15.56
N ARG A 92 14.01 11.89 -14.42
CA ARG A 92 15.46 11.74 -14.31
C ARG A 92 15.89 10.31 -14.60
N VAL A 93 15.32 9.32 -13.92
CA VAL A 93 15.64 7.89 -14.11
C VAL A 93 15.38 7.46 -15.54
N ASP A 94 14.27 7.89 -16.13
CA ASP A 94 13.92 7.58 -17.52
C ASP A 94 15.00 8.07 -18.51
N ILE A 95 15.53 9.29 -18.32
CA ILE A 95 16.59 9.86 -19.14
C ILE A 95 17.92 9.16 -18.89
N GLU A 96 18.28 8.90 -17.62
CA GLU A 96 19.53 8.21 -17.24
C GLU A 96 19.58 6.80 -17.84
N GLU A 97 18.47 6.05 -17.81
CA GLU A 97 18.39 4.73 -18.42
C GLU A 97 18.47 4.77 -19.95
N PHE A 98 17.89 5.78 -20.58
CA PHE A 98 18.05 5.97 -22.04
C PHE A 98 19.48 6.31 -22.43
N GLU A 99 20.17 7.20 -21.70
CA GLU A 99 21.58 7.51 -21.89
C GLU A 99 22.46 6.28 -21.67
N ALA A 100 22.15 5.46 -20.66
CA ALA A 100 22.85 4.19 -20.43
C ALA A 100 22.64 3.20 -21.58
N ALA A 101 21.44 3.12 -22.15
CA ALA A 101 21.14 2.28 -23.30
C ALA A 101 21.91 2.73 -24.57
N ILE A 102 22.03 4.04 -24.79
CA ILE A 102 22.85 4.61 -25.86
C ILE A 102 24.33 4.20 -25.66
N LYS A 103 24.85 4.40 -24.46
CA LYS A 103 26.24 4.09 -24.12
C LYS A 103 26.55 2.59 -24.26
N ALA A 104 25.61 1.73 -23.97
CA ALA A 104 25.70 0.29 -24.12
C ALA A 104 25.53 -0.18 -25.58
N GLY A 105 25.24 0.71 -26.52
CA GLY A 105 25.00 0.37 -27.94
C GLY A 105 23.68 -0.34 -28.21
N LEU A 106 22.75 -0.32 -27.25
CA LEU A 106 21.43 -0.95 -27.38
C LEU A 106 20.47 -0.08 -28.17
N VAL A 107 20.64 1.23 -28.14
CA VAL A 107 19.92 2.19 -28.97
C VAL A 107 20.62 2.34 -30.31
N LYS A 108 20.06 1.70 -31.33
CA LYS A 108 20.56 1.77 -32.71
C LYS A 108 20.06 3.04 -33.39
N THR A 109 20.81 4.12 -33.34
CA THR A 109 20.51 5.38 -33.98
C THR A 109 21.75 5.98 -34.64
N ALA A 110 21.56 6.61 -35.78
CA ALA A 110 22.65 7.33 -36.49
C ALA A 110 22.98 8.66 -35.78
N ASP A 111 22.04 9.25 -35.05
CA ASP A 111 22.18 10.50 -34.33
C ASP A 111 21.68 10.33 -32.86
N GLN A 112 22.60 10.06 -31.98
CA GLN A 112 22.33 9.85 -30.55
C GLN A 112 21.81 11.12 -29.87
N ALA A 113 22.29 12.30 -30.28
CA ALA A 113 21.84 13.56 -29.71
C ALA A 113 20.37 13.85 -30.08
N LYS A 114 20.01 13.59 -31.32
CA LYS A 114 18.63 13.73 -31.79
C LYS A 114 17.71 12.74 -31.08
N ALA A 115 18.11 11.48 -30.94
CA ALA A 115 17.34 10.47 -30.22
C ALA A 115 17.12 10.83 -28.76
N LEU A 116 18.16 11.35 -28.09
CA LEU A 116 18.03 11.81 -26.69
C LEU A 116 17.10 13.02 -26.58
N GLN A 117 17.15 13.95 -27.51
CA GLN A 117 16.23 15.10 -27.53
C GLN A 117 14.78 14.64 -27.75
N ALA A 118 14.55 13.72 -28.68
CA ALA A 118 13.23 13.13 -28.94
C ALA A 118 12.69 12.42 -27.70
N HIS A 119 13.54 11.65 -27.00
CA HIS A 119 13.16 10.95 -25.77
C HIS A 119 12.77 11.95 -24.66
N ARG A 120 13.57 12.98 -24.44
CA ARG A 120 13.23 14.03 -23.45
C ARG A 120 11.90 14.70 -23.77
N HIS A 121 11.63 14.97 -25.04
CA HIS A 121 10.37 15.57 -25.48
C HIS A 121 9.18 14.62 -25.29
N ALA A 122 9.33 13.33 -25.63
CA ALA A 122 8.31 12.31 -25.37
C ALA A 122 7.99 12.19 -23.88
N ARG A 123 9.00 12.26 -23.01
CA ARG A 123 8.83 12.26 -21.55
C ARG A 123 8.08 13.49 -21.05
N GLN A 124 8.36 14.68 -21.58
CA GLN A 124 7.63 15.90 -21.23
C GLN A 124 6.14 15.81 -21.60
N LYS A 125 5.80 15.18 -22.71
CA LYS A 125 4.40 14.92 -23.08
C LYS A 125 3.71 14.00 -22.07
N LEU A 126 4.37 12.92 -21.64
CA LEU A 126 3.84 12.02 -20.61
C LEU A 126 3.60 12.73 -19.27
N SER A 127 4.41 13.71 -18.94
CA SER A 127 4.27 14.53 -17.72
C SER A 127 3.21 15.63 -17.82
N GLY A 128 2.54 15.78 -18.95
CA GLY A 128 1.56 16.84 -19.18
C GLY A 128 2.15 18.26 -19.26
N ILE A 129 3.47 18.40 -19.27
CA ILE A 129 4.19 19.68 -19.26
C ILE A 129 4.22 20.29 -20.66
N ALA A 130 4.22 19.48 -21.70
CA ALA A 130 4.21 19.96 -23.07
C ALA A 130 2.77 20.30 -23.51
N LYS A 131 2.36 21.54 -23.26
CA LYS A 131 1.18 22.14 -23.87
C LYS A 131 1.54 22.68 -25.26
N GLY A 132 1.31 21.92 -26.28
CA GLY A 132 1.50 22.38 -27.67
C GLY A 132 1.38 21.23 -28.64
N ASP A 133 0.80 21.52 -29.79
CA ASP A 133 0.50 20.61 -30.91
C ASP A 133 1.74 20.00 -31.58
N ALA A 134 2.69 19.50 -30.81
CA ALA A 134 3.73 18.65 -31.38
C ALA A 134 3.09 17.30 -31.65
N GLU A 135 2.60 17.17 -32.89
CA GLU A 135 2.12 15.94 -33.48
C GLU A 135 2.99 14.71 -33.15
N ALA A 136 2.39 13.55 -33.27
CA ALA A 136 2.84 12.19 -32.99
C ALA A 136 4.28 11.78 -33.42
N THR A 137 5.05 12.66 -34.03
CA THR A 137 6.38 12.41 -34.60
C THR A 137 7.49 12.14 -33.58
N ALA A 138 7.36 12.57 -32.34
CA ALA A 138 8.47 12.38 -31.37
C ALA A 138 8.58 10.94 -30.82
N ALA A 139 7.48 10.19 -30.77
CA ALA A 139 7.52 8.79 -30.34
C ALA A 139 8.18 7.90 -31.41
N ASP A 140 7.99 8.22 -32.70
CA ASP A 140 8.59 7.46 -33.82
C ASP A 140 10.10 7.63 -33.93
N GLU A 141 10.66 8.69 -33.35
CA GLU A 141 12.12 8.96 -33.33
C GLU A 141 12.85 8.29 -32.17
N VAL A 142 12.12 7.75 -31.17
CA VAL A 142 12.69 7.02 -30.03
C VAL A 142 12.71 5.54 -30.36
N PRO A 143 13.89 4.89 -30.47
CA PRO A 143 13.97 3.52 -30.96
C PRO A 143 13.73 2.46 -29.89
N GLY A 144 13.30 1.28 -30.34
CA GLY A 144 13.35 0.04 -29.57
C GLY A 144 12.35 0.00 -28.41
N GLU A 145 12.77 -0.55 -27.29
CA GLU A 145 11.96 -0.75 -26.08
C GLU A 145 11.34 0.56 -25.55
N PHE A 146 12.05 1.68 -25.71
CA PHE A 146 11.57 3.00 -25.25
C PHE A 146 10.39 3.49 -26.09
N SER A 147 10.39 3.26 -27.41
CA SER A 147 9.26 3.57 -28.27
C SER A 147 8.02 2.79 -27.89
N ASP A 148 8.16 1.47 -27.71
CA ASP A 148 7.05 0.60 -27.32
C ASP A 148 6.47 1.02 -25.97
N TYR A 149 7.36 1.33 -24.99
CA TYR A 149 6.91 1.79 -23.68
C TYR A 149 6.13 3.11 -23.77
N HIS A 150 6.66 4.10 -24.51
CA HIS A 150 6.00 5.39 -24.67
C HIS A 150 4.66 5.25 -25.42
N ALA A 151 4.58 4.39 -26.45
CA ALA A 151 3.33 4.12 -27.16
C ALA A 151 2.24 3.59 -26.22
N GLY A 152 2.62 2.68 -25.32
CA GLY A 152 1.71 2.18 -24.30
C GLY A 152 1.31 3.27 -23.30
N ALA A 153 2.27 4.05 -22.80
CA ALA A 153 2.02 5.11 -21.82
C ALA A 153 1.12 6.24 -22.37
N LEU A 154 1.29 6.61 -23.64
CA LEU A 154 0.44 7.61 -24.30
C LEU A 154 -0.97 7.09 -24.60
N ALA A 155 -1.14 5.78 -24.81
CA ALA A 155 -2.43 5.16 -25.07
C ALA A 155 -3.21 4.86 -23.79
N MET A 156 -2.54 4.77 -22.65
CA MET A 156 -3.18 4.48 -21.38
C MET A 156 -4.32 5.47 -21.10
N ASP A 157 -5.43 5.00 -20.54
CA ASP A 157 -6.66 5.73 -20.24
C ASP A 157 -7.49 6.19 -21.46
N SER A 158 -6.89 6.32 -22.64
CA SER A 158 -7.63 6.63 -23.88
C SER A 158 -7.94 5.37 -24.70
N ASP A 159 -6.99 4.43 -24.76
CA ASP A 159 -7.07 3.16 -25.47
C ASP A 159 -6.27 2.08 -24.75
N ASN A 160 -6.89 1.49 -23.74
CA ASN A 160 -6.25 0.47 -22.90
C ASN A 160 -5.83 -0.79 -23.68
N ALA A 161 -6.53 -1.12 -24.77
CA ALA A 161 -6.16 -2.25 -25.62
C ALA A 161 -4.86 -1.98 -26.37
N LYS A 162 -4.68 -0.77 -26.87
CA LYS A 162 -3.43 -0.32 -27.51
C LYS A 162 -2.28 -0.25 -26.51
N ALA A 163 -2.53 0.29 -25.30
CA ALA A 163 -1.52 0.33 -24.24
C ALA A 163 -1.02 -1.08 -23.91
N ARG A 164 -1.95 -2.01 -23.68
CA ARG A 164 -1.65 -3.43 -23.41
C ARG A 164 -0.80 -4.04 -24.51
N SER A 165 -1.25 -3.90 -25.77
CA SER A 165 -0.56 -4.46 -26.92
C SER A 165 0.87 -3.95 -27.07
N ALA A 166 1.10 -2.66 -26.82
CA ALA A 166 2.43 -2.07 -26.89
C ALA A 166 3.37 -2.62 -25.81
N TRP A 167 2.92 -2.70 -24.56
CA TRP A 167 3.74 -3.25 -23.47
C TRP A 167 3.95 -4.76 -23.56
N GLU A 168 2.97 -5.52 -24.06
CA GLU A 168 3.16 -6.95 -24.33
C GLU A 168 4.15 -7.18 -25.48
N ALA A 169 4.07 -6.39 -26.54
CA ALA A 169 5.04 -6.44 -27.64
C ALA A 169 6.47 -6.13 -27.13
N LEU A 170 6.63 -5.15 -26.24
CA LEU A 170 7.89 -4.87 -25.58
C LEU A 170 8.42 -6.10 -24.85
N LEU A 171 7.59 -6.75 -24.04
CA LEU A 171 7.99 -7.94 -23.25
C LEU A 171 8.30 -9.17 -24.11
N LEU A 172 7.83 -9.21 -25.36
CA LEU A 172 8.16 -10.27 -26.34
C LEU A 172 9.50 -10.05 -27.06
N ARG A 173 10.13 -8.88 -26.95
CA ARG A 173 11.47 -8.65 -27.51
C ARG A 173 12.51 -9.59 -26.88
N PRO A 174 13.61 -9.91 -27.59
CA PRO A 174 14.75 -10.56 -26.99
C PRO A 174 15.22 -9.83 -25.73
N ALA A 175 15.66 -10.56 -24.71
CA ALA A 175 16.03 -9.99 -23.41
C ALA A 175 17.08 -8.86 -23.51
N GLU A 176 18.02 -9.02 -24.41
CA GLU A 176 19.07 -8.05 -24.71
C GLU A 176 18.54 -6.74 -25.34
N GLU A 177 17.36 -6.76 -25.95
CA GLU A 177 16.73 -5.59 -26.59
C GLU A 177 15.70 -4.87 -25.71
N ARG A 178 15.44 -5.38 -24.48
CA ARG A 178 14.43 -4.83 -23.57
C ARG A 178 14.91 -4.66 -22.12
N LYS A 179 16.19 -4.36 -21.97
CA LYS A 179 16.87 -4.36 -20.67
C LYS A 179 16.34 -3.29 -19.69
N TYR A 180 15.92 -2.14 -20.20
CA TYR A 180 15.59 -0.96 -19.40
C TYR A 180 14.09 -0.73 -19.20
N ARG A 181 13.23 -1.33 -20.02
CA ARG A 181 11.77 -1.07 -19.94
C ARG A 181 10.94 -2.27 -19.59
N SER A 182 11.55 -3.42 -19.37
CA SER A 182 10.80 -4.65 -19.02
C SER A 182 10.08 -4.54 -17.67
N THR A 183 10.75 -4.06 -16.61
CA THR A 183 10.14 -3.87 -15.29
C THR A 183 9.01 -2.83 -15.35
N TRP A 184 9.25 -1.73 -16.07
CA TRP A 184 8.24 -0.68 -16.28
C TRP A 184 7.00 -1.22 -17.02
N ALA A 185 7.19 -1.98 -18.09
CA ALA A 185 6.08 -2.54 -18.88
C ALA A 185 5.26 -3.56 -18.09
N ALA A 186 5.91 -4.49 -17.38
CA ALA A 186 5.23 -5.47 -16.54
C ALA A 186 4.45 -4.79 -15.42
N TYR A 187 5.03 -3.81 -14.75
CA TYR A 187 4.36 -3.01 -13.72
C TYR A 187 3.12 -2.29 -14.25
N MET A 188 3.23 -1.63 -15.42
CA MET A 188 2.11 -0.93 -16.02
C MET A 188 1.01 -1.87 -16.51
N LEU A 189 1.35 -3.05 -17.02
CA LEU A 189 0.37 -4.10 -17.32
C LEU A 189 -0.36 -4.57 -16.07
N GLY A 190 0.33 -4.68 -14.94
CA GLY A 190 -0.29 -4.98 -13.65
C GLY A 190 -1.29 -3.91 -13.23
N LYS A 191 -0.93 -2.64 -13.34
CA LYS A 191 -1.83 -1.51 -13.04
C LYS A 191 -3.04 -1.47 -13.97
N LEU A 192 -2.83 -1.73 -15.26
CA LEU A 192 -3.91 -1.80 -16.24
C LEU A 192 -4.89 -2.92 -15.92
N ALA A 193 -4.38 -4.12 -15.63
CA ALA A 193 -5.19 -5.26 -15.24
C ALA A 193 -5.99 -5.00 -13.95
N LEU A 194 -5.37 -4.34 -12.96
CA LEU A 194 -6.03 -3.93 -11.72
C LEU A 194 -7.18 -2.95 -11.99
N GLY A 195 -6.96 -1.94 -12.82
CA GLY A 195 -8.00 -0.99 -13.25
C GLY A 195 -9.16 -1.66 -14.00
N GLU A 196 -8.87 -2.73 -14.74
CA GLU A 196 -9.87 -3.56 -15.42
C GLU A 196 -10.51 -4.63 -14.49
N LYS A 197 -10.15 -4.65 -13.21
CA LYS A 197 -10.57 -5.66 -12.21
C LYS A 197 -10.19 -7.11 -12.56
N LYS A 198 -9.14 -7.27 -13.33
CA LYS A 198 -8.53 -8.56 -13.67
C LYS A 198 -7.46 -8.89 -12.64
N TYR A 199 -7.90 -9.15 -11.41
CA TYR A 199 -7.01 -9.22 -10.25
C TYR A 199 -5.95 -10.32 -10.38
N ASP A 200 -6.31 -11.51 -10.85
CA ASP A 200 -5.36 -12.61 -11.06
C ASP A 200 -4.27 -12.26 -12.09
N GLU A 201 -4.61 -11.49 -13.11
CA GLU A 201 -3.65 -11.00 -14.09
C GLU A 201 -2.77 -9.92 -13.45
N ALA A 202 -3.35 -9.00 -12.69
CA ALA A 202 -2.61 -7.96 -11.98
C ALA A 202 -1.55 -8.57 -11.05
N VAL A 203 -1.94 -9.56 -10.23
CA VAL A 203 -1.03 -10.31 -9.35
C VAL A 203 0.13 -10.91 -10.14
N LYS A 204 -0.14 -11.61 -11.24
CA LYS A 204 0.91 -12.22 -12.09
C LYS A 204 1.88 -11.17 -12.64
N ARG A 205 1.38 -10.02 -13.09
CA ARG A 205 2.21 -8.96 -13.67
C ARG A 205 3.08 -8.28 -12.60
N PHE A 206 2.57 -8.07 -11.37
CA PHE A 206 3.39 -7.54 -10.27
C PHE A 206 4.46 -8.54 -9.82
N GLN A 207 4.16 -9.84 -9.81
CA GLN A 207 5.15 -10.89 -9.59
C GLN A 207 6.20 -10.94 -10.71
N GLU A 208 5.77 -10.77 -11.97
CA GLU A 208 6.67 -10.67 -13.13
C GLU A 208 7.61 -9.48 -13.01
N THR A 209 7.11 -8.32 -12.54
CA THR A 209 7.94 -7.12 -12.30
C THR A 209 9.10 -7.44 -11.36
N ARG A 210 8.83 -8.09 -10.22
CA ARG A 210 9.87 -8.51 -9.27
C ARG A 210 10.82 -9.54 -9.85
N LYS A 211 10.28 -10.49 -10.61
CA LYS A 211 11.11 -11.49 -11.28
C LYS A 211 12.06 -10.86 -12.28
N LEU A 212 11.60 -9.91 -13.09
CA LEU A 212 12.44 -9.19 -14.06
C LEU A 212 13.56 -8.43 -13.35
N ALA A 213 13.27 -7.72 -12.26
CA ALA A 213 14.32 -7.04 -11.48
C ALA A 213 15.38 -8.04 -10.96
N LYS A 214 14.95 -9.19 -10.42
CA LYS A 214 15.85 -10.28 -9.99
C LYS A 214 16.67 -10.88 -11.13
N ASP A 215 16.11 -10.96 -12.32
CA ASP A 215 16.81 -11.45 -13.54
C ASP A 215 17.80 -10.41 -14.10
N GLY A 216 17.94 -9.23 -13.47
CA GLY A 216 18.91 -8.19 -13.82
C GLY A 216 18.43 -7.18 -14.86
N PHE A 217 17.14 -7.10 -15.13
CA PHE A 217 16.56 -5.98 -15.87
C PHE A 217 16.55 -4.72 -15.00
N ALA A 218 16.69 -3.55 -15.62
CA ALA A 218 16.77 -2.29 -14.91
C ALA A 218 15.48 -2.01 -14.10
N ASP A 219 15.67 -1.55 -12.86
CA ASP A 219 14.61 -1.15 -11.95
C ASP A 219 14.98 0.15 -11.21
N GLY A 220 15.41 1.16 -11.96
CA GLY A 220 15.85 2.44 -11.40
C GLY A 220 14.78 3.20 -10.63
N LEU A 221 13.52 2.87 -10.82
CA LEU A 221 12.40 3.44 -10.05
C LEU A 221 12.02 2.63 -8.80
N GLY A 222 12.61 1.45 -8.57
CA GLY A 222 12.20 0.59 -7.47
C GLY A 222 10.78 0.00 -7.64
N LEU A 223 10.33 -0.18 -8.88
CA LEU A 223 8.99 -0.68 -9.20
C LEU A 223 8.77 -2.10 -8.66
N ALA A 224 9.83 -2.90 -8.59
CA ALA A 224 9.76 -4.23 -8.01
C ALA A 224 9.39 -4.17 -6.51
N ALA A 225 9.95 -3.24 -5.75
CA ALA A 225 9.57 -3.02 -4.36
C ALA A 225 8.14 -2.44 -4.25
N GLU A 226 7.81 -1.44 -5.07
CA GLU A 226 6.47 -0.82 -5.10
C GLU A 226 5.37 -1.81 -5.51
N SER A 227 5.70 -2.83 -6.33
CA SER A 227 4.75 -3.83 -6.80
C SER A 227 4.11 -4.67 -5.68
N TYR A 228 4.74 -4.77 -4.49
CA TYR A 228 4.14 -5.45 -3.34
C TYR A 228 2.84 -4.77 -2.89
N GLY A 229 2.83 -3.44 -2.83
CA GLY A 229 1.63 -2.69 -2.44
C GLY A 229 0.49 -2.84 -3.45
N TRP A 230 0.81 -2.85 -4.74
CA TRP A 230 -0.20 -3.03 -5.79
C TRP A 230 -0.73 -4.46 -5.87
N GLU A 231 0.14 -5.46 -5.68
CA GLU A 231 -0.30 -6.85 -5.55
C GLU A 231 -1.17 -7.04 -4.30
N ALA A 232 -0.78 -6.43 -3.18
CA ALA A 232 -1.58 -6.44 -1.97
C ALA A 232 -2.99 -5.86 -2.19
N LEU A 233 -3.10 -4.78 -2.95
CA LEU A 233 -4.39 -4.21 -3.34
C LEU A 233 -5.19 -5.18 -4.22
N ALA A 234 -4.57 -5.82 -5.22
CA ALA A 234 -5.24 -6.81 -6.06
C ALA A 234 -5.77 -8.00 -5.25
N GLU A 235 -4.97 -8.50 -4.30
CA GLU A 235 -5.36 -9.58 -3.39
C GLU A 235 -6.50 -9.14 -2.43
N MET A 236 -6.46 -7.90 -1.95
CA MET A 236 -7.53 -7.33 -1.13
C MET A 236 -8.86 -7.28 -1.91
N GLU A 237 -8.83 -6.75 -3.12
CA GLU A 237 -10.01 -6.65 -3.99
C GLU A 237 -10.56 -8.03 -4.42
N SER A 238 -9.70 -9.06 -4.42
CA SER A 238 -10.08 -10.46 -4.63
C SER A 238 -10.63 -11.15 -3.37
N GLY A 239 -10.60 -10.48 -2.21
CA GLY A 239 -11.05 -11.04 -0.93
C GLY A 239 -10.00 -11.91 -0.22
N HIS A 240 -8.74 -11.87 -0.63
CA HIS A 240 -7.62 -12.61 -0.05
C HIS A 240 -6.89 -11.78 1.02
N ALA A 241 -7.64 -11.34 2.04
CA ALA A 241 -7.17 -10.41 3.08
C ALA A 241 -5.85 -10.85 3.76
N ALA A 242 -5.68 -12.15 4.03
CA ALA A 242 -4.47 -12.67 4.67
C ALA A 242 -3.23 -12.52 3.80
N GLN A 243 -3.36 -12.76 2.50
CA GLN A 243 -2.27 -12.58 1.54
C GLN A 243 -1.95 -11.08 1.36
N SER A 244 -2.98 -10.26 1.21
CA SER A 244 -2.86 -8.81 1.15
C SER A 244 -2.11 -8.25 2.36
N ALA A 245 -2.47 -8.70 3.58
CA ALA A 245 -1.79 -8.28 4.81
C ALA A 245 -0.28 -8.59 4.76
N ARG A 246 0.10 -9.79 4.35
CA ARG A 246 1.51 -10.20 4.26
C ARG A 246 2.29 -9.36 3.24
N LEU A 247 1.68 -9.08 2.09
CA LEU A 247 2.29 -8.26 1.05
C LEU A 247 2.51 -6.81 1.50
N TYR A 248 1.53 -6.19 2.18
CA TYR A 248 1.70 -4.86 2.78
C TYR A 248 2.77 -4.86 3.89
N LEU A 249 2.84 -5.91 4.70
CA LEU A 249 3.90 -6.04 5.69
C LEU A 249 5.29 -6.18 5.04
N THR A 250 5.39 -6.91 3.93
CA THR A 250 6.62 -6.98 3.14
C THR A 250 6.98 -5.60 2.56
N GLN A 251 6.01 -4.85 2.02
CA GLN A 251 6.21 -3.48 1.56
C GLN A 251 6.76 -2.59 2.69
N LEU A 252 6.19 -2.71 3.89
CA LEU A 252 6.66 -1.96 5.06
C LEU A 252 8.08 -2.37 5.47
N SER A 253 8.42 -3.66 5.41
CA SER A 253 9.76 -4.16 5.74
C SER A 253 10.84 -3.64 4.78
N LEU A 254 10.44 -3.31 3.54
CA LEU A 254 11.29 -2.63 2.55
C LEU A 254 11.43 -1.12 2.81
N GLY A 255 10.73 -0.56 3.81
CA GLY A 255 10.81 0.85 4.19
C GLY A 255 9.67 1.74 3.68
N ASP A 256 8.72 1.21 2.93
CA ASP A 256 7.56 1.99 2.48
C ASP A 256 6.49 2.08 3.58
N VAL A 257 6.52 3.20 4.30
CA VAL A 257 5.61 3.48 5.42
C VAL A 257 4.15 3.66 5.01
N SER A 258 3.84 3.85 3.73
CA SER A 258 2.46 3.95 3.23
C SER A 258 1.65 2.69 3.48
N ALA A 259 2.32 1.55 3.57
CA ALA A 259 1.72 0.25 3.90
C ALA A 259 1.00 0.24 5.26
N VAL A 260 1.45 1.06 6.24
CA VAL A 260 0.77 1.18 7.55
C VAL A 260 -0.67 1.66 7.38
N VAL A 261 -0.88 2.62 6.47
CA VAL A 261 -2.20 3.14 6.16
C VAL A 261 -3.02 2.09 5.41
N SER A 262 -2.41 1.44 4.40
CA SER A 262 -3.08 0.39 3.62
C SER A 262 -3.56 -0.77 4.48
N LEU A 263 -2.77 -1.18 5.48
CA LEU A 263 -3.15 -2.21 6.44
C LEU A 263 -4.38 -1.84 7.28
N LYS A 264 -4.65 -0.55 7.52
CA LYS A 264 -5.87 -0.11 8.24
C LYS A 264 -7.14 -0.42 7.45
N TYR A 265 -7.06 -0.36 6.11
CA TYR A 265 -8.21 -0.68 5.26
C TYR A 265 -8.52 -2.18 5.16
N LEU A 266 -7.60 -3.04 5.57
CA LEU A 266 -7.85 -4.48 5.70
C LEU A 266 -8.70 -4.82 6.92
N VAL A 267 -8.74 -3.93 7.93
CA VAL A 267 -9.46 -4.18 9.17
C VAL A 267 -10.79 -3.42 9.13
N PRO A 268 -11.94 -4.08 9.42
CA PRO A 268 -13.25 -3.49 9.20
C PRO A 268 -13.48 -2.30 10.10
N ASP A 269 -13.75 -1.15 9.50
CA ASP A 269 -14.29 0.00 10.17
C ASP A 269 -15.31 0.73 9.29
N ARG A 270 -16.53 0.30 9.32
CA ARG A 270 -17.62 0.94 8.58
C ARG A 270 -18.18 2.18 9.28
N ASP A 271 -17.94 2.29 10.60
CA ASP A 271 -18.64 3.29 11.42
C ASP A 271 -17.76 4.49 11.81
N SER A 272 -16.50 4.50 11.45
CA SER A 272 -15.55 5.51 11.89
C SER A 272 -15.05 6.45 10.80
N SER A 273 -15.96 6.99 9.96
CA SER A 273 -15.65 8.26 9.33
C SER A 273 -16.06 9.37 10.32
N PRO A 274 -15.12 10.10 10.93
CA PRO A 274 -15.47 11.28 11.73
C PRO A 274 -16.12 12.39 10.89
N TYR A 275 -16.23 12.19 9.59
CA TYR A 275 -16.84 13.10 8.61
C TYR A 275 -18.12 12.56 7.98
N SER A 276 -18.70 11.48 8.50
CA SER A 276 -19.91 10.85 7.94
C SER A 276 -21.24 11.50 8.33
N ASN A 277 -21.28 12.82 8.48
CA ASN A 277 -22.53 13.57 8.32
C ASN A 277 -22.91 13.83 6.86
N GLU A 278 -22.08 13.44 5.93
CA GLU A 278 -22.40 13.38 4.50
C GLU A 278 -22.75 11.94 4.14
N ASP A 279 -23.74 11.76 3.26
CA ASP A 279 -24.08 10.51 2.59
C ASP A 279 -22.84 9.64 2.40
N PRO A 280 -22.91 8.31 2.63
CA PRO A 280 -21.76 7.45 2.54
C PRO A 280 -21.02 7.84 1.28
N VAL A 281 -19.85 8.48 1.46
CA VAL A 281 -19.03 8.96 0.35
C VAL A 281 -19.06 7.80 -0.60
N LYS A 282 -19.58 8.03 -1.81
CA LYS A 282 -19.46 7.08 -2.90
C LYS A 282 -17.98 6.96 -3.16
N VAL A 283 -17.34 6.23 -2.28
CA VAL A 283 -15.95 5.84 -2.40
C VAL A 283 -15.85 5.29 -3.81
N SER A 284 -14.91 5.78 -4.56
CA SER A 284 -14.68 5.38 -5.95
C SER A 284 -14.99 3.89 -6.09
N PRO A 285 -15.65 3.40 -7.14
CA PRO A 285 -15.89 1.96 -7.33
C PRO A 285 -14.64 1.10 -7.16
N ALA A 286 -13.46 1.67 -7.38
CA ALA A 286 -12.17 1.04 -7.06
C ALA A 286 -11.87 0.92 -5.56
N VAL A 287 -12.58 1.66 -4.71
CA VAL A 287 -12.42 1.66 -3.24
C VAL A 287 -13.69 1.13 -2.55
N GLY A 288 -14.80 1.03 -3.25
CA GLY A 288 -16.14 0.72 -2.69
C GLY A 288 -16.37 -0.72 -2.26
N THR A 289 -15.43 -1.62 -2.52
CA THR A 289 -15.50 -3.03 -2.11
C THR A 289 -14.42 -3.40 -1.10
N ALA A 290 -13.64 -2.43 -0.67
CA ALA A 290 -12.30 -2.60 -0.12
C ALA A 290 -12.21 -2.94 1.37
N TYR A 291 -13.26 -3.45 1.99
CA TYR A 291 -13.08 -4.02 3.33
C TYR A 291 -12.90 -5.53 3.21
N ALA A 292 -11.69 -5.95 2.94
CA ALA A 292 -11.32 -7.36 2.79
C ALA A 292 -11.67 -8.22 4.03
N VAL A 293 -11.77 -7.58 5.19
CA VAL A 293 -12.32 -8.17 6.41
C VAL A 293 -13.55 -7.35 6.79
N ASP A 294 -14.70 -7.63 6.21
CA ASP A 294 -15.94 -7.00 6.64
C ASP A 294 -16.31 -7.44 8.06
N SER A 295 -17.19 -6.69 8.73
CA SER A 295 -17.61 -7.00 10.10
C SER A 295 -18.58 -8.19 10.18
N THR A 296 -18.75 -8.99 9.12
CA THR A 296 -19.57 -10.20 9.18
C THR A 296 -18.93 -11.24 10.08
N GLU A 297 -19.73 -12.08 10.71
CA GLU A 297 -19.21 -13.18 11.54
C GLU A 297 -18.26 -14.09 10.74
N ALA A 298 -18.54 -14.32 9.47
CA ALA A 298 -17.70 -15.16 8.60
C ALA A 298 -16.32 -14.54 8.34
N ALA A 299 -16.27 -13.24 8.08
CA ALA A 299 -15.01 -12.51 7.87
C ALA A 299 -14.18 -12.45 9.16
N LEU A 300 -14.83 -12.14 10.30
CA LEU A 300 -14.16 -12.16 11.60
C LEU A 300 -13.64 -13.55 11.97
N ALA A 301 -14.38 -14.62 11.65
CA ALA A 301 -13.92 -15.99 11.88
C ALA A 301 -12.67 -16.33 11.03
N LYS A 302 -12.63 -15.91 9.75
CA LYS A 302 -11.46 -16.07 8.89
C LYS A 302 -10.25 -15.30 9.43
N ALA A 303 -10.47 -14.04 9.83
CA ALA A 303 -9.41 -13.21 10.40
C ALA A 303 -8.89 -13.78 11.73
N ALA A 304 -9.77 -14.30 12.58
CA ALA A 304 -9.40 -14.93 13.84
C ALA A 304 -8.60 -16.23 13.66
N ALA A 305 -8.82 -16.94 12.56
CA ALA A 305 -8.09 -18.18 12.23
C ALA A 305 -6.67 -17.89 11.68
N ASP A 306 -6.48 -16.82 10.95
CA ASP A 306 -5.18 -16.44 10.39
C ASP A 306 -4.32 -15.70 11.43
N PRO A 307 -3.08 -16.14 11.72
CA PRO A 307 -2.24 -15.55 12.77
C PRO A 307 -1.91 -14.06 12.53
N VAL A 308 -1.67 -13.66 11.28
CA VAL A 308 -1.31 -12.27 10.94
C VAL A 308 -2.53 -11.37 11.05
N LEU A 309 -3.65 -11.75 10.43
CA LEU A 309 -4.89 -10.99 10.52
C LEU A 309 -5.39 -10.91 11.97
N ARG A 310 -5.27 -11.98 12.74
CA ARG A 310 -5.66 -11.98 14.15
C ARG A 310 -4.91 -10.92 14.93
N ARG A 311 -3.58 -10.84 14.77
CA ARG A 311 -2.76 -9.82 15.43
C ARG A 311 -3.13 -8.41 14.96
N LEU A 312 -3.32 -8.19 13.66
CA LEU A 312 -3.74 -6.89 13.12
C LEU A 312 -5.10 -6.46 13.66
N VAL A 313 -6.10 -7.34 13.63
CA VAL A 313 -7.44 -7.01 14.15
C VAL A 313 -7.41 -6.78 15.67
N THR A 314 -6.64 -7.57 16.43
CA THR A 314 -6.48 -7.37 17.87
C THR A 314 -5.87 -6.01 18.17
N ALA A 315 -4.81 -5.62 17.43
CA ALA A 315 -4.20 -4.30 17.56
C ALA A 315 -5.18 -3.18 17.23
N HIS A 316 -5.95 -3.37 16.17
CA HIS A 316 -6.95 -2.39 15.72
C HIS A 316 -8.07 -2.15 16.73
N VAL A 317 -8.64 -3.22 17.30
CA VAL A 317 -9.73 -3.09 18.28
C VAL A 317 -9.28 -2.56 19.65
N LEU A 318 -7.96 -2.55 19.90
CA LEU A 318 -7.36 -1.92 21.07
C LEU A 318 -6.98 -0.46 20.83
N ALA A 319 -6.67 -0.09 19.60
CA ALA A 319 -6.15 1.23 19.28
C ALA A 319 -7.25 2.30 19.40
N VAL A 320 -6.88 3.40 20.01
CA VAL A 320 -7.70 4.62 20.04
C VAL A 320 -7.42 5.43 18.77
N GLY A 321 -8.47 5.99 18.16
CA GLY A 321 -8.34 6.76 16.92
C GLY A 321 -8.39 5.93 15.64
N VAL A 322 -8.39 4.60 15.76
CA VAL A 322 -8.63 3.68 14.66
C VAL A 322 -9.82 2.79 15.08
N GLY A 323 -11.01 3.08 14.56
CA GLY A 323 -12.22 2.35 14.96
C GLY A 323 -12.74 2.69 16.34
N SER A 324 -12.47 3.88 16.83
CA SER A 324 -12.97 4.37 18.11
C SER A 324 -14.20 5.27 17.93
N THR A 325 -15.12 5.21 18.88
CA THR A 325 -16.19 6.19 18.98
C THR A 325 -15.68 7.46 19.66
N TRP A 326 -15.99 8.62 19.10
CA TRP A 326 -15.71 9.90 19.73
C TRP A 326 -16.67 10.11 20.91
N ASP A 327 -16.11 10.26 22.10
CA ASP A 327 -16.89 10.61 23.27
C ASP A 327 -16.97 12.15 23.41
N ASN A 328 -18.13 12.71 23.10
CA ASN A 328 -18.35 14.15 23.15
C ASN A 328 -18.21 14.73 24.58
N ASP A 329 -18.43 13.94 25.62
CA ASP A 329 -18.36 14.41 27.00
C ASP A 329 -16.94 14.53 27.52
N SER A 330 -16.06 13.62 27.11
CA SER A 330 -14.65 13.62 27.56
C SER A 330 -13.68 14.19 26.52
N GLY A 331 -14.11 14.41 25.27
CA GLY A 331 -13.24 14.83 24.18
C GLY A 331 -12.17 13.79 23.81
N VAL A 332 -12.37 12.53 24.16
CA VAL A 332 -11.41 11.44 23.96
C VAL A 332 -12.05 10.32 23.13
N SER A 333 -11.34 9.83 22.16
CA SER A 333 -11.72 8.61 21.45
C SER A 333 -11.58 7.39 22.37
N LYS A 334 -12.61 6.54 22.41
CA LYS A 334 -12.61 5.29 23.17
C LYS A 334 -12.82 4.10 22.24
N PRO A 335 -12.18 2.95 22.51
CA PRO A 335 -12.46 1.73 21.76
C PRO A 335 -13.96 1.37 21.81
N ASP A 336 -14.52 0.89 20.70
CA ASP A 336 -15.91 0.43 20.64
C ASP A 336 -16.09 -0.91 21.38
N PRO A 337 -16.84 -0.96 22.49
CA PRO A 337 -17.04 -2.20 23.24
C PRO A 337 -17.78 -3.28 22.45
N ALA A 338 -18.68 -2.90 21.55
CA ALA A 338 -19.42 -3.87 20.72
C ALA A 338 -18.50 -4.57 19.73
N ARG A 339 -17.55 -3.83 19.14
CA ARG A 339 -16.52 -4.36 18.26
C ARG A 339 -15.58 -5.31 19.02
N GLN A 340 -15.11 -4.89 20.20
CA GLN A 340 -14.30 -5.73 21.07
C GLN A 340 -15.00 -7.03 21.44
N ALA A 341 -16.30 -6.97 21.78
CA ALA A 341 -17.08 -8.15 22.12
C ALA A 341 -17.21 -9.11 20.95
N ARG A 342 -17.50 -8.60 19.75
CA ARG A 342 -17.59 -9.43 18.53
C ARG A 342 -16.25 -10.09 18.23
N TRP A 343 -15.14 -9.36 18.37
CA TRP A 343 -13.82 -9.90 18.14
C TRP A 343 -13.46 -11.03 19.11
N LEU A 344 -13.64 -10.83 20.43
CA LEU A 344 -13.38 -11.89 21.41
C LEU A 344 -14.28 -13.11 21.20
N THR A 345 -15.51 -12.91 20.72
CA THR A 345 -16.41 -14.02 20.37
C THR A 345 -15.88 -14.80 19.17
N ALA A 346 -15.39 -14.11 18.13
CA ALA A 346 -14.78 -14.75 16.98
C ALA A 346 -13.52 -15.56 17.37
N ILE A 347 -12.66 -15.00 18.19
CA ILE A 347 -11.48 -15.70 18.74
C ILE A 347 -11.88 -16.94 19.53
N ALA A 348 -12.87 -16.85 20.41
CA ALA A 348 -13.32 -17.99 21.21
C ALA A 348 -13.81 -19.16 20.33
N LYS A 349 -14.46 -18.86 19.21
CA LYS A 349 -14.94 -19.87 18.24
C LYS A 349 -13.80 -20.61 17.54
N THR A 350 -12.58 -20.02 17.42
CA THR A 350 -11.43 -20.69 16.78
C THR A 350 -10.82 -21.80 17.64
N GLY A 351 -11.08 -21.79 18.94
CA GLY A 351 -10.44 -22.72 19.88
C GLY A 351 -8.95 -22.48 20.08
N VAL A 352 -8.42 -21.30 19.73
CA VAL A 352 -7.01 -20.92 19.94
C VAL A 352 -6.64 -21.02 21.41
N LYS A 353 -5.68 -21.89 21.72
CA LYS A 353 -5.22 -22.15 23.10
C LYS A 353 -3.90 -21.47 23.43
N SER A 354 -3.14 -21.07 22.42
CA SER A 354 -1.88 -20.33 22.56
C SER A 354 -1.68 -19.48 21.33
N THR A 355 -1.21 -18.25 21.52
CA THR A 355 -0.99 -17.31 20.44
C THR A 355 -0.02 -16.22 20.88
N PRO A 356 0.88 -15.74 20.00
CA PRO A 356 1.82 -14.65 20.32
C PRO A 356 1.15 -13.35 20.77
N ASP A 357 -0.12 -13.16 20.43
CA ASP A 357 -0.93 -11.99 20.78
C ASP A 357 -1.83 -12.20 22.02
N ALA A 358 -1.60 -13.24 22.82
CA ALA A 358 -2.44 -13.58 23.97
C ALA A 358 -2.56 -12.44 25.00
N GLU A 359 -1.47 -11.74 25.31
CA GLU A 359 -1.54 -10.59 26.24
C GLU A 359 -2.38 -9.44 25.72
N TYR A 360 -2.44 -9.25 24.39
CA TYR A 360 -3.24 -8.19 23.78
C TYR A 360 -4.71 -8.55 23.76
N LEU A 361 -5.05 -9.82 23.55
CA LEU A 361 -6.40 -10.33 23.75
C LEU A 361 -6.82 -10.18 25.23
N GLY A 362 -5.88 -10.35 26.16
CA GLY A 362 -6.06 -10.03 27.56
C GLY A 362 -6.37 -8.56 27.80
N TRP A 363 -5.71 -7.66 27.09
CA TRP A 363 -5.99 -6.22 27.14
C TRP A 363 -7.38 -5.88 26.57
N VAL A 364 -7.79 -6.50 25.47
CA VAL A 364 -9.19 -6.36 24.95
C VAL A 364 -10.19 -6.77 26.02
N ALA A 365 -10.00 -7.91 26.64
CA ALA A 365 -10.87 -8.38 27.71
C ALA A 365 -10.87 -7.44 28.93
N TYR A 366 -9.68 -6.95 29.31
CA TYR A 366 -9.53 -6.01 30.43
C TYR A 366 -10.26 -4.69 30.19
N SER A 367 -10.13 -4.11 29.00
CA SER A 367 -10.82 -2.85 28.63
C SER A 367 -12.35 -2.97 28.68
N MET A 368 -12.87 -4.18 28.46
CA MET A 368 -14.27 -4.51 28.57
C MET A 368 -14.74 -4.85 29.99
N GLY A 369 -13.86 -4.79 30.98
CA GLY A 369 -14.17 -5.20 32.35
C GLY A 369 -14.24 -6.72 32.57
N LYS A 370 -13.87 -7.54 31.59
CA LYS A 370 -13.84 -9.02 31.66
C LYS A 370 -12.53 -9.50 32.27
N TYR A 371 -12.31 -9.22 33.56
CA TYR A 371 -11.02 -9.43 34.23
C TYR A 371 -10.59 -10.89 34.35
N GLU A 372 -11.54 -11.81 34.53
CA GLU A 372 -11.26 -13.26 34.53
C GLU A 372 -10.75 -13.72 33.17
N ASP A 373 -11.37 -13.26 32.10
CA ASP A 373 -10.95 -13.55 30.73
C ASP A 373 -9.57 -12.97 30.46
N ALA A 374 -9.32 -11.72 30.89
CA ALA A 374 -8.01 -11.09 30.80
C ALA A 374 -6.93 -11.90 31.50
N GLY A 375 -7.23 -12.41 32.71
CA GLY A 375 -6.31 -13.29 33.44
C GLY A 375 -6.08 -14.63 32.75
N ARG A 376 -7.11 -15.19 32.09
CA ARG A 376 -6.93 -16.42 31.29
C ARG A 376 -6.02 -16.20 30.09
N TRP A 377 -6.22 -15.13 29.33
CA TRP A 377 -5.36 -14.78 28.23
C TRP A 377 -3.93 -14.50 28.65
N LEU A 378 -3.74 -13.77 29.76
CA LEU A 378 -2.39 -13.49 30.28
C LEU A 378 -1.62 -14.77 30.64
N LYS A 379 -2.30 -15.82 31.13
CA LYS A 379 -1.68 -17.11 31.41
C LYS A 379 -1.23 -17.86 30.15
N LEU A 380 -1.81 -17.53 28.99
CA LEU A 380 -1.44 -18.13 27.71
C LEU A 380 -0.30 -17.35 27.03
N SER A 381 0.03 -16.16 27.49
CA SER A 381 1.18 -15.38 27.03
C SER A 381 2.45 -15.86 27.72
N GLU A 382 3.62 -15.52 27.13
CA GLU A 382 4.92 -15.77 27.77
C GLU A 382 5.13 -14.91 29.03
N GLY A 383 4.31 -13.89 29.24
CA GLY A 383 4.31 -13.04 30.42
C GLY A 383 5.52 -12.10 30.57
N THR A 384 6.43 -12.10 29.60
CA THR A 384 7.71 -11.38 29.65
C THR A 384 7.64 -10.00 29.02
N SER A 385 6.68 -9.75 28.13
CA SER A 385 6.53 -8.47 27.44
C SER A 385 6.12 -7.36 28.43
N PRO A 386 6.44 -6.09 28.14
CA PRO A 386 5.96 -4.95 28.93
C PRO A 386 4.44 -4.90 29.03
N ALA A 387 3.73 -5.22 27.93
CA ALA A 387 2.27 -5.27 27.91
C ALA A 387 1.71 -6.33 28.86
N ALA A 388 2.31 -7.54 28.88
CA ALA A 388 1.93 -8.61 29.79
C ALA A 388 2.19 -8.24 31.25
N ARG A 389 3.37 -7.66 31.55
CA ARG A 389 3.73 -7.20 32.91
C ARG A 389 2.77 -6.13 33.40
N TRP A 390 2.44 -5.19 32.55
CA TRP A 390 1.50 -4.12 32.91
C TRP A 390 0.08 -4.66 33.14
N LEU A 391 -0.40 -5.54 32.28
CA LEU A 391 -1.69 -6.20 32.47
C LEU A 391 -1.72 -6.98 33.79
N LYS A 392 -0.64 -7.73 34.10
CA LYS A 392 -0.50 -8.45 35.37
C LYS A 392 -0.60 -7.51 36.57
N ALA A 393 0.11 -6.39 36.56
CA ALA A 393 0.06 -5.40 37.64
C ALA A 393 -1.34 -4.79 37.79
N LYS A 394 -2.02 -4.50 36.67
CA LYS A 394 -3.40 -3.97 36.74
C LYS A 394 -4.39 -4.99 37.32
N LEU A 395 -4.24 -6.27 36.97
CA LEU A 395 -5.09 -7.33 37.51
C LEU A 395 -4.83 -7.57 38.99
N ALA A 396 -3.57 -7.61 39.42
CA ALA A 396 -3.16 -7.72 40.84
C ALA A 396 -3.74 -6.56 41.67
N ARG A 397 -3.54 -5.31 41.22
CA ARG A 397 -4.11 -4.13 41.90
C ARG A 397 -5.64 -4.20 42.05
N ARG A 398 -6.34 -4.80 41.11
CA ARG A 398 -7.80 -4.98 41.22
C ARG A 398 -8.19 -6.10 42.20
N ALA A 399 -7.34 -7.12 42.33
CA ALA A 399 -7.54 -8.19 43.29
C ALA A 399 -7.23 -7.78 44.74
N GLY A 400 -6.63 -6.60 44.94
CA GLY A 400 -6.23 -6.09 46.25
C GLY A 400 -4.81 -6.48 46.65
N ASP A 401 -4.01 -6.97 45.71
CA ASP A 401 -2.60 -7.33 45.88
C ASP A 401 -1.67 -6.15 45.59
#